data_4879e7edfecc730411949b9c4922e488
#
_entry.id   4879e7edfecc730411949b9c4922e488
#
_cell.length_a   1.000
_cell.length_b   1.000
_cell.length_c   1.000
_cell.angle_alpha   90.00
_cell.angle_beta   90.00
_cell.angle_gamma   90.00
#
_symmetry.space_group_name_H-M   'P 1'
#
loop_
_entity.id
_entity.type
_entity.pdbx_description
1 polymer ?
#
loop_
_entity_poly.entity_id
_entity_poly.type
_entity_poly.pdbx_seq_one_letter_code
_entity_poly.pdbx_strand_id
1 'polypeptide(L)'
;MKKKLANAIAFGVASVAVIAGLIVGNSIVNRYENEINSYLNPPIVDKDALNVSSANGQELSKKLMQEGAILLQNDGTLPLSYSETKKVNVFGWRSVDWVYGSDGQNASGRVAPEDGDYNKNVDLVKALQNYGIETNSRLYDMYRAYSKPMWELMDTRNSHINTMTPLREPNINDLSSGSEKEGYYTNDLLSYSKEFSDTAIVVIGRMAGEGMNCNTTTQVKEGNVNNDDSTRHYLEISTEEEAMLRYCGENFKNVIVMINAAN
;
A
#
# COMPACT_ATOMS: atom_id res chain seq x y z
N MET A 1 27.46 -79.48 4.45
CA MET A 1 27.08 -78.58 5.58
C MET A 1 27.44 -77.12 5.32
N LYS A 2 28.65 -76.72 4.98
CA LYS A 2 29.08 -75.32 4.81
C LYS A 2 28.27 -74.49 3.80
N LYS A 3 27.88 -75.09 2.65
CA LYS A 3 27.06 -74.37 1.63
C LYS A 3 25.62 -74.02 2.10
N LYS A 4 25.00 -74.95 2.88
CA LYS A 4 23.64 -74.69 3.41
C LYS A 4 23.69 -73.60 4.49
N LEU A 5 24.73 -73.55 5.31
CA LEU A 5 24.90 -72.46 6.26
C LEU A 5 25.16 -71.10 5.60
N ALA A 6 26.03 -71.09 4.61
CA ALA A 6 26.30 -69.86 3.85
C ALA A 6 25.02 -69.28 3.16
N ASN A 7 24.19 -70.13 2.56
CA ASN A 7 22.91 -69.72 1.97
C ASN A 7 21.92 -69.21 3.03
N ALA A 8 21.87 -69.86 4.21
CA ALA A 8 21.01 -69.41 5.30
C ALA A 8 21.44 -68.02 5.82
N ILE A 9 22.72 -67.75 5.93
CA ILE A 9 23.26 -66.45 6.32
C ILE A 9 22.98 -65.45 5.26
N ALA A 10 23.18 -65.73 3.97
CA ALA A 10 22.90 -64.82 2.87
C ALA A 10 21.41 -64.45 2.81
N PHE A 11 20.50 -65.41 3.01
CA PHE A 11 19.07 -65.16 3.10
C PHE A 11 18.70 -64.28 4.29
N GLY A 12 19.31 -64.54 5.45
CA GLY A 12 19.10 -63.72 6.64
C GLY A 12 19.52 -62.27 6.43
N VAL A 13 20.70 -62.06 5.85
CA VAL A 13 21.20 -60.70 5.54
C VAL A 13 20.31 -60.00 4.54
N ALA A 14 19.88 -60.70 3.47
CA ALA A 14 18.98 -60.11 2.47
C ALA A 14 17.61 -59.74 3.07
N SER A 15 17.06 -60.59 3.94
CA SER A 15 15.80 -60.26 4.63
C SER A 15 15.90 -59.05 5.53
N VAL A 16 17.00 -58.94 6.31
CA VAL A 16 17.24 -57.76 7.14
C VAL A 16 17.39 -56.48 6.30
N ALA A 17 18.08 -56.56 5.18
CA ALA A 17 18.25 -55.42 4.28
C ALA A 17 16.90 -54.98 3.68
N VAL A 18 16.05 -55.89 3.29
CA VAL A 18 14.69 -55.57 2.77
C VAL A 18 13.83 -54.93 3.86
N ILE A 19 13.83 -55.49 5.07
CA ILE A 19 13.06 -54.91 6.19
C ILE A 19 13.58 -53.52 6.55
N ALA A 20 14.88 -53.33 6.62
CA ALA A 20 15.46 -52.01 6.87
C ALA A 20 15.09 -51.00 5.76
N GLY A 21 15.13 -51.44 4.51
CA GLY A 21 14.68 -50.61 3.35
C GLY A 21 13.22 -50.20 3.45
N LEU A 22 12.33 -51.11 3.82
CA LEU A 22 10.91 -50.83 4.03
C LEU A 22 10.66 -49.83 5.17
N ILE A 23 11.38 -50.01 6.30
CA ILE A 23 11.26 -49.08 7.44
C ILE A 23 11.74 -47.69 7.07
N VAL A 24 12.89 -47.59 6.41
CA VAL A 24 13.42 -46.29 5.96
C VAL A 24 12.50 -45.65 4.92
N GLY A 25 12.05 -46.43 3.94
CA GLY A 25 11.13 -45.94 2.92
C GLY A 25 9.82 -45.43 3.52
N ASN A 26 9.23 -46.20 4.43
CA ASN A 26 8.00 -45.77 5.12
C ASN A 26 8.23 -44.51 5.98
N SER A 27 9.37 -44.41 6.63
CA SER A 27 9.72 -43.23 7.42
C SER A 27 9.89 -41.97 6.54
N ILE A 28 10.45 -42.11 5.34
CA ILE A 28 10.57 -41.00 4.37
C ILE A 28 9.18 -40.61 3.87
N VAL A 29 8.37 -41.58 3.49
CA VAL A 29 7.01 -41.27 3.03
C VAL A 29 6.19 -40.53 4.10
N ASN A 30 6.20 -41.05 5.33
CA ASN A 30 5.49 -40.38 6.44
C ASN A 30 6.04 -39.00 6.76
N ARG A 31 7.35 -38.78 6.60
CA ARG A 31 7.95 -37.47 6.82
C ARG A 31 7.53 -36.44 5.78
N TYR A 32 7.35 -36.86 4.56
CA TYR A 32 7.01 -36.01 3.42
C TYR A 32 5.57 -36.24 2.90
N GLU A 33 4.71 -36.85 3.74
CA GLU A 33 3.34 -37.21 3.34
C GLU A 33 2.55 -36.01 2.84
N ASN A 34 2.64 -34.87 3.51
CA ASN A 34 1.92 -33.64 3.13
C ASN A 34 2.40 -33.10 1.79
N GLU A 35 3.71 -33.07 1.56
CA GLU A 35 4.32 -32.64 0.32
C GLU A 35 3.97 -33.57 -0.83
N ILE A 36 4.06 -34.88 -0.61
CA ILE A 36 3.72 -35.90 -1.60
C ILE A 36 2.23 -35.80 -1.96
N ASN A 37 1.36 -35.69 -0.96
CA ASN A 37 -0.08 -35.58 -1.18
C ASN A 37 -0.44 -34.28 -1.87
N SER A 38 0.18 -33.16 -1.53
CA SER A 38 -0.07 -31.88 -2.21
C SER A 38 0.33 -31.91 -3.68
N TYR A 39 1.36 -32.69 -4.02
CA TYR A 39 1.83 -32.83 -5.39
C TYR A 39 0.98 -33.81 -6.21
N LEU A 40 0.61 -34.94 -5.61
CA LEU A 40 -0.17 -35.98 -6.28
C LEU A 40 -1.66 -35.68 -6.30
N ASN A 41 -2.18 -35.02 -5.29
CA ASN A 41 -3.57 -34.66 -5.13
C ASN A 41 -3.69 -33.16 -4.87
N PRO A 42 -3.35 -32.31 -5.84
CA PRO A 42 -3.52 -30.87 -5.66
C PRO A 42 -4.99 -30.58 -5.36
N PRO A 43 -5.30 -29.67 -4.44
CA PRO A 43 -6.67 -29.34 -4.11
C PRO A 43 -7.39 -28.85 -5.38
N ILE A 44 -8.53 -29.44 -5.66
CA ILE A 44 -9.41 -28.97 -6.74
C ILE A 44 -10.01 -27.64 -6.26
N VAL A 45 -9.53 -26.54 -6.84
CA VAL A 45 -10.11 -25.23 -6.57
C VAL A 45 -11.42 -25.11 -7.36
N ASP A 46 -12.51 -25.04 -6.64
CA ASP A 46 -13.78 -24.64 -7.23
C ASP A 46 -13.73 -23.13 -7.52
N LYS A 47 -13.55 -22.82 -8.81
CA LYS A 47 -13.43 -21.42 -9.27
C LYS A 47 -14.69 -20.61 -9.00
N ASP A 48 -15.85 -21.22 -9.06
CA ASP A 48 -17.11 -20.53 -8.82
C ASP A 48 -17.25 -20.19 -7.32
N ALA A 49 -16.94 -21.14 -6.45
CA ALA A 49 -16.90 -20.90 -5.01
C ALA A 49 -15.84 -19.84 -4.63
N LEU A 50 -14.67 -19.86 -5.29
CA LEU A 50 -13.63 -18.84 -5.08
C LEU A 50 -14.12 -17.45 -5.51
N ASN A 51 -14.77 -17.32 -6.67
CA ASN A 51 -15.31 -16.06 -7.16
C ASN A 51 -16.38 -15.50 -6.22
N VAL A 52 -17.30 -16.35 -5.74
CA VAL A 52 -18.33 -15.97 -4.76
C VAL A 52 -17.68 -15.52 -3.44
N SER A 53 -16.69 -16.25 -2.95
CA SER A 53 -15.97 -15.90 -1.73
C SER A 53 -15.22 -14.57 -1.86
N SER A 54 -14.58 -14.34 -3.01
CA SER A 54 -13.89 -13.08 -3.31
C SER A 54 -14.88 -11.91 -3.35
N ALA A 55 -16.01 -12.05 -4.01
CA ALA A 55 -17.05 -11.01 -4.06
C ALA A 55 -17.61 -10.69 -2.66
N ASN A 56 -17.87 -11.73 -1.87
CA ASN A 56 -18.32 -11.54 -0.48
C ASN A 56 -17.25 -10.85 0.38
N GLY A 57 -15.97 -11.17 0.17
CA GLY A 57 -14.85 -10.52 0.83
C GLY A 57 -14.76 -9.04 0.49
N GLN A 58 -14.96 -8.67 -0.77
CA GLN A 58 -14.98 -7.27 -1.19
C GLN A 58 -16.13 -6.48 -0.55
N GLU A 59 -17.33 -7.05 -0.49
CA GLU A 59 -18.47 -6.41 0.17
C GLU A 59 -18.26 -6.27 1.68
N LEU A 60 -17.66 -7.28 2.32
CA LEU A 60 -17.31 -7.21 3.73
C LEU A 60 -16.26 -6.10 3.97
N SER A 61 -15.24 -5.99 3.11
CA SER A 61 -14.20 -4.95 3.21
C SER A 61 -14.80 -3.55 3.11
N LYS A 62 -15.78 -3.33 2.21
CA LYS A 62 -16.49 -2.05 2.14
C LYS A 62 -17.22 -1.72 3.44
N LYS A 63 -17.94 -2.69 4.01
CA LYS A 63 -18.64 -2.49 5.28
C LYS A 63 -17.67 -2.18 6.42
N LEU A 64 -16.56 -2.90 6.50
CA LEU A 64 -15.53 -2.65 7.50
C LEU A 64 -14.96 -1.23 7.39
N MET A 65 -14.70 -0.77 6.17
CA MET A 65 -14.23 0.60 5.92
C MET A 65 -15.28 1.65 6.27
N GLN A 66 -16.56 1.40 5.98
CA GLN A 66 -17.65 2.31 6.33
C GLN A 66 -17.84 2.43 7.84
N GLU A 67 -17.71 1.32 8.58
CA GLU A 67 -17.80 1.30 10.04
C GLU A 67 -16.53 1.79 10.73
N GLY A 68 -15.37 1.62 10.07
CA GLY A 68 -14.06 2.03 10.58
C GLY A 68 -13.72 3.49 10.33
N ALA A 69 -14.44 4.19 9.44
CA ALA A 69 -14.21 5.59 9.18
C ALA A 69 -14.71 6.44 10.35
N ILE A 70 -13.86 7.28 10.91
CA ILE A 70 -14.17 8.12 12.07
C ILE A 70 -14.29 9.57 11.63
N LEU A 71 -15.44 10.19 11.87
CA LEU A 71 -15.65 11.61 11.71
C LEU A 71 -15.21 12.34 12.99
N LEU A 72 -14.00 12.90 12.97
CA LEU A 72 -13.41 13.58 14.13
C LEU A 72 -14.05 14.94 14.38
N GLN A 73 -14.34 15.68 13.33
CA GLN A 73 -14.94 17.01 13.39
C GLN A 73 -15.72 17.28 12.11
N ASN A 74 -16.87 17.96 12.23
CA ASN A 74 -17.66 18.44 11.11
C ASN A 74 -18.38 19.72 11.48
N ASP A 75 -18.20 20.75 10.69
CA ASP A 75 -18.87 22.05 10.83
C ASP A 75 -20.11 22.20 9.92
N GLY A 76 -20.54 21.10 9.31
CA GLY A 76 -21.63 21.04 8.34
C GLY A 76 -21.16 20.92 6.89
N THR A 77 -19.85 20.87 6.63
CA THR A 77 -19.30 20.64 5.28
C THR A 77 -19.66 19.23 4.78
N LEU A 78 -19.69 18.25 5.64
CA LEU A 78 -20.10 16.88 5.30
C LEU A 78 -21.54 16.60 5.78
N PRO A 79 -22.33 15.79 5.05
CA PRO A 79 -21.99 15.16 3.76
C PRO A 79 -21.96 16.16 2.60
N LEU A 80 -21.06 15.96 1.66
CA LEU A 80 -21.09 16.71 0.42
C LEU A 80 -22.37 16.40 -0.36
N SER A 81 -23.02 17.44 -0.88
CA SER A 81 -24.16 17.27 -1.77
C SER A 81 -23.67 16.72 -3.10
N TYR A 82 -24.00 15.48 -3.43
CA TYR A 82 -23.62 14.86 -4.70
C TYR A 82 -24.21 15.61 -5.93
N SER A 83 -25.35 16.24 -5.78
CA SER A 83 -25.95 17.04 -6.85
C SER A 83 -25.20 18.34 -7.13
N GLU A 84 -24.55 18.90 -6.12
CA GLU A 84 -23.89 20.21 -6.18
C GLU A 84 -22.38 20.07 -6.34
N THR A 85 -21.77 19.10 -5.67
CA THR A 85 -20.32 18.89 -5.71
C THR A 85 -19.95 17.93 -6.83
N LYS A 86 -19.60 18.48 -8.00
CA LYS A 86 -19.18 17.69 -9.17
C LYS A 86 -17.68 17.69 -9.38
N LYS A 87 -16.98 18.61 -8.77
CA LYS A 87 -15.53 18.81 -8.90
C LYS A 87 -14.90 19.02 -7.55
N VAL A 88 -13.73 18.43 -7.33
CA VAL A 88 -12.93 18.64 -6.13
C VAL A 88 -11.45 18.74 -6.46
N ASN A 89 -10.74 19.57 -5.72
CA ASN A 89 -9.30 19.55 -5.69
C ASN A 89 -8.84 18.50 -4.65
N VAL A 90 -7.84 17.72 -4.97
CA VAL A 90 -7.25 16.75 -4.01
C VAL A 90 -5.81 17.15 -3.79
N PHE A 91 -5.52 17.62 -2.59
CA PHE A 91 -4.19 18.04 -2.14
C PHE A 91 -3.55 16.95 -1.27
N GLY A 92 -2.23 16.95 -1.21
CA GLY A 92 -1.42 16.03 -0.45
C GLY A 92 -0.87 14.88 -1.31
N TRP A 93 0.45 14.68 -1.28
CA TRP A 93 1.09 13.64 -2.10
C TRP A 93 0.59 12.22 -1.77
N ARG A 94 0.07 11.99 -0.56
CA ARG A 94 -0.58 10.74 -0.18
C ARG A 94 -1.88 10.46 -0.93
N SER A 95 -2.42 11.42 -1.63
CA SER A 95 -3.57 11.20 -2.52
C SER A 95 -3.25 10.30 -3.71
N VAL A 96 -1.99 10.31 -4.17
CA VAL A 96 -1.49 9.48 -5.27
C VAL A 96 -0.67 8.28 -4.79
N ASP A 97 -0.41 8.21 -3.49
CA ASP A 97 0.26 7.10 -2.81
C ASP A 97 -0.53 6.70 -1.55
N TRP A 98 -1.74 6.22 -1.77
CA TRP A 98 -2.66 5.84 -0.71
C TRP A 98 -2.10 4.69 0.14
N VAL A 99 -2.27 4.77 1.45
CA VAL A 99 -1.90 3.70 2.38
C VAL A 99 -3.05 2.72 2.48
N TYR A 100 -2.91 1.54 1.88
CA TYR A 100 -3.96 0.51 1.83
C TYR A 100 -3.97 -0.41 3.06
N GLY A 101 -2.94 -0.38 3.85
CA GLY A 101 -2.78 -1.21 5.04
C GLY A 101 -1.36 -1.15 5.54
N SER A 102 -1.11 -1.81 6.66
CA SER A 102 0.23 -1.93 7.20
C SER A 102 0.75 -3.33 6.92
N ASP A 103 1.87 -3.45 6.22
CA ASP A 103 2.67 -4.64 6.30
C ASP A 103 4.15 -4.24 6.42
N GLY A 104 4.88 -4.96 7.27
CA GLY A 104 6.25 -4.62 7.59
C GLY A 104 7.25 -4.85 6.48
N GLN A 105 6.90 -5.58 5.44
CA GLN A 105 7.82 -5.97 4.38
C GLN A 105 7.48 -5.35 3.03
N ASN A 106 6.21 -5.14 2.77
CA ASN A 106 5.72 -4.47 1.56
C ASN A 106 5.22 -3.09 1.95
N ALA A 107 6.11 -2.27 2.22
CA ALA A 107 6.04 -0.97 2.82
C ALA A 107 5.02 0.02 2.24
N SER A 108 4.35 -0.30 1.19
CA SER A 108 3.27 0.53 0.65
C SER A 108 1.88 0.07 1.08
N GLY A 109 1.77 -1.06 1.83
CA GLY A 109 0.47 -1.67 2.07
C GLY A 109 -0.30 -1.96 0.79
N ARG A 110 0.40 -2.00 -0.33
CA ARG A 110 -0.17 -2.34 -1.62
C ARG A 110 -0.31 -3.83 -1.69
N VAL A 111 -1.53 -4.27 -1.83
CA VAL A 111 -1.76 -5.63 -2.28
C VAL A 111 -1.27 -5.69 -3.72
N ALA A 112 -0.18 -6.44 -3.95
CA ALA A 112 0.22 -6.75 -5.31
C ALA A 112 -0.95 -7.47 -5.98
N PRO A 113 -1.51 -6.93 -7.07
CA PRO A 113 -2.50 -7.65 -7.83
C PRO A 113 -1.89 -8.97 -8.31
N GLU A 114 -2.71 -10.00 -8.44
CA GLU A 114 -2.27 -11.33 -8.87
C GLU A 114 -1.45 -11.29 -10.18
N ASP A 115 -1.71 -10.31 -11.03
CA ASP A 115 -1.01 -10.05 -12.29
C ASP A 115 0.10 -8.99 -12.20
N GLY A 116 0.37 -8.46 -11.01
CA GLY A 116 1.41 -7.45 -10.78
C GLY A 116 1.06 -6.04 -11.27
N ASP A 117 -0.16 -5.81 -11.75
CA ASP A 117 -0.59 -4.48 -12.22
C ASP A 117 -1.13 -3.62 -11.08
N TYR A 118 -0.26 -2.89 -10.43
CA TYR A 118 -0.60 -1.94 -9.35
C TYR A 118 -1.54 -0.81 -9.78
N ASN A 119 -1.75 -0.61 -11.09
CA ASN A 119 -2.74 0.36 -11.56
C ASN A 119 -4.19 -0.08 -11.30
N LYS A 120 -4.41 -1.33 -10.93
CA LYS A 120 -5.73 -1.84 -10.53
C LYS A 120 -6.13 -1.42 -9.12
N ASN A 121 -5.21 -1.01 -8.29
CA ASN A 121 -5.53 -0.48 -6.96
C ASN A 121 -6.34 0.80 -7.10
N VAL A 122 -7.37 0.92 -6.28
CA VAL A 122 -8.27 2.07 -6.25
C VAL A 122 -7.81 3.02 -5.15
N ASP A 123 -7.14 4.09 -5.53
CA ASP A 123 -6.82 5.22 -4.63
C ASP A 123 -8.03 6.16 -4.49
N LEU A 124 -7.89 7.20 -3.66
CA LEU A 124 -8.95 8.18 -3.45
C LEU A 124 -9.39 8.86 -4.74
N VAL A 125 -8.45 9.23 -5.60
CA VAL A 125 -8.74 9.95 -6.85
C VAL A 125 -9.55 9.07 -7.79
N LYS A 126 -9.13 7.82 -7.98
CA LYS A 126 -9.91 6.85 -8.76
C LYS A 126 -11.28 6.57 -8.15
N ALA A 127 -11.37 6.47 -6.82
CA ALA A 127 -12.64 6.28 -6.14
C ALA A 127 -13.61 7.43 -6.42
N LEU A 128 -13.16 8.67 -6.28
CA LEU A 128 -13.96 9.87 -6.59
C LEU A 128 -14.44 9.87 -8.05
N GLN A 129 -13.53 9.58 -8.98
CA GLN A 129 -13.86 9.49 -10.41
C GLN A 129 -14.88 8.38 -10.72
N ASN A 130 -14.77 7.22 -10.07
CA ASN A 130 -15.74 6.13 -10.20
C ASN A 130 -17.13 6.51 -9.69
N TYR A 131 -17.22 7.45 -8.75
CA TYR A 131 -18.48 8.05 -8.29
C TYR A 131 -18.94 9.25 -9.14
N GLY A 132 -18.23 9.57 -10.23
CA GLY A 132 -18.59 10.65 -11.13
C GLY A 132 -18.22 12.06 -10.62
N ILE A 133 -17.28 12.13 -9.69
CA ILE A 133 -16.70 13.39 -9.20
C ILE A 133 -15.42 13.65 -9.98
N GLU A 134 -15.36 14.79 -10.66
CA GLU A 134 -14.18 15.22 -11.40
C GLU A 134 -13.10 15.72 -10.43
N THR A 135 -11.89 15.26 -10.60
CA THR A 135 -10.74 15.69 -9.80
C THR A 135 -9.79 16.55 -10.63
N ASN A 136 -9.09 17.47 -9.98
CA ASN A 136 -8.09 18.31 -10.64
C ASN A 136 -6.89 17.46 -11.10
N SER A 137 -6.85 17.17 -12.41
CA SER A 137 -5.80 16.34 -12.99
C SER A 137 -4.42 16.96 -12.90
N ARG A 138 -4.31 18.31 -12.92
CA ARG A 138 -3.01 18.99 -12.81
C ARG A 138 -2.37 18.78 -11.43
N LEU A 139 -3.18 18.82 -10.35
CA LEU A 139 -2.69 18.46 -9.00
C LEU A 139 -2.26 17.00 -8.94
N TYR A 140 -3.08 16.11 -9.50
CA TYR A 140 -2.75 14.69 -9.56
C TYR A 140 -1.43 14.44 -10.29
N ASP A 141 -1.26 15.03 -11.48
CA ASP A 141 -0.05 14.86 -12.30
C ASP A 141 1.19 15.44 -11.60
N MET A 142 1.04 16.60 -10.96
CA MET A 142 2.12 17.22 -10.16
C MET A 142 2.57 16.29 -9.03
N TYR A 143 1.62 15.74 -8.24
CA TYR A 143 1.98 14.82 -7.16
C TYR A 143 2.53 13.49 -7.67
N ARG A 144 2.06 12.99 -8.81
CA ARG A 144 2.64 11.81 -9.47
C ARG A 144 4.08 12.06 -9.90
N ALA A 145 4.37 13.20 -10.46
CA ALA A 145 5.73 13.59 -10.82
C ALA A 145 6.62 13.72 -9.58
N TYR A 146 6.12 14.34 -8.52
CA TYR A 146 6.82 14.47 -7.24
C TYR A 146 7.16 13.11 -6.61
N SER A 147 6.23 12.17 -6.64
CA SER A 147 6.41 10.84 -6.04
C SER A 147 7.17 9.84 -6.94
N LYS A 148 7.37 10.18 -8.22
CA LYS A 148 7.99 9.28 -9.20
C LYS A 148 9.33 8.68 -8.78
N PRO A 149 10.31 9.44 -8.24
CA PRO A 149 11.58 8.88 -7.82
C PRO A 149 11.43 7.78 -6.76
N MET A 150 10.46 7.92 -5.86
CA MET A 150 10.17 6.91 -4.85
C MET A 150 9.60 5.63 -5.49
N TRP A 151 8.73 5.76 -6.49
CA TRP A 151 8.17 4.64 -7.22
C TRP A 151 9.20 3.85 -8.01
N GLU A 152 10.09 4.53 -8.70
CA GLU A 152 11.19 3.92 -9.46
C GLU A 152 12.14 3.15 -8.54
N LEU A 153 12.37 3.65 -7.33
CA LEU A 153 13.15 2.95 -6.32
C LEU A 153 12.45 1.71 -5.78
N MET A 154 11.12 1.70 -5.70
CA MET A 154 10.34 0.56 -5.20
C MET A 154 10.18 -0.55 -6.23
N ASP A 155 10.20 -0.24 -7.52
CA ASP A 155 10.08 -1.22 -8.61
C ASP A 155 11.37 -2.05 -8.77
N THR A 156 12.49 -1.59 -8.27
CA THR A 156 13.69 -2.41 -8.20
C THR A 156 13.56 -3.40 -7.05
N ARG A 157 13.40 -4.68 -7.33
CA ARG A 157 13.23 -5.82 -6.41
C ARG A 157 14.26 -5.94 -5.27
N ASN A 158 15.20 -5.05 -5.18
CA ASN A 158 16.17 -4.89 -4.10
C ASN A 158 15.73 -3.88 -3.03
N SER A 159 14.50 -3.47 -3.07
CA SER A 159 14.01 -2.44 -2.18
C SER A 159 13.64 -2.97 -0.79
N HIS A 160 14.59 -3.45 -0.04
CA HIS A 160 14.66 -3.10 1.39
C HIS A 160 14.92 -1.59 1.54
N ILE A 161 14.57 -0.82 0.51
CA ILE A 161 14.58 0.63 0.58
C ILE A 161 13.53 0.95 1.59
N ASN A 162 14.02 1.39 2.61
CA ASN A 162 13.43 1.90 3.80
C ASN A 162 12.27 2.84 3.44
N THR A 163 11.16 2.24 3.08
CA THR A 163 9.89 2.89 2.90
C THR A 163 9.42 3.56 4.19
N MET A 164 10.17 3.37 5.27
CA MET A 164 10.06 4.05 6.54
C MET A 164 10.40 5.53 6.47
N THR A 165 10.92 6.00 5.33
CA THR A 165 11.20 7.42 5.17
C THR A 165 10.19 7.97 4.17
N PRO A 166 9.01 8.41 4.61
CA PRO A 166 8.01 8.96 3.72
C PRO A 166 8.55 10.21 3.06
N LEU A 167 8.16 10.43 1.80
CA LEU A 167 8.32 11.73 1.20
C LEU A 167 7.63 12.78 2.08
N ARG A 168 8.22 13.95 2.17
CA ARG A 168 7.54 15.11 2.74
C ARG A 168 6.52 15.64 1.74
N GLU A 169 5.55 16.38 2.22
CA GLU A 169 4.68 17.16 1.35
C GLU A 169 5.53 18.19 0.57
N PRO A 170 5.33 18.38 -0.74
CA PRO A 170 6.00 19.44 -1.47
C PRO A 170 5.62 20.80 -0.88
N ASN A 171 6.58 21.71 -0.80
CA ASN A 171 6.35 23.00 -0.18
C ASN A 171 5.47 23.90 -1.07
N ILE A 172 4.24 24.13 -0.66
CA ILE A 172 3.28 24.98 -1.39
C ILE A 172 3.70 26.45 -1.46
N ASN A 173 4.61 26.88 -0.62
CA ASN A 173 5.15 28.24 -0.63
C ASN A 173 6.38 28.40 -1.52
N ASP A 174 6.98 27.31 -1.98
CA ASP A 174 8.11 27.34 -2.91
C ASP A 174 7.61 27.23 -4.36
N LEU A 175 7.33 28.37 -4.95
CA LEU A 175 6.75 28.48 -6.30
C LEU A 175 7.79 28.85 -7.37
N SER A 176 9.07 28.93 -6.98
CA SER A 176 10.10 29.55 -7.81
C SER A 176 11.02 28.60 -8.54
N SER A 177 11.07 27.32 -8.16
CA SER A 177 12.20 26.45 -8.50
C SER A 177 11.89 25.30 -9.44
N GLY A 178 10.65 25.18 -9.94
CA GLY A 178 10.31 24.04 -10.79
C GLY A 178 9.01 24.20 -11.56
N SER A 179 8.59 23.10 -12.16
CA SER A 179 7.34 23.01 -12.92
C SER A 179 6.45 21.90 -12.36
N GLU A 180 5.18 21.90 -12.71
CA GLU A 180 4.24 20.84 -12.34
C GLU A 180 4.71 19.46 -12.83
N LYS A 181 5.38 19.42 -13.99
CA LYS A 181 5.93 18.19 -14.57
C LYS A 181 7.12 17.63 -13.77
N GLU A 182 7.73 18.43 -12.94
CA GLU A 182 8.82 18.06 -12.04
C GLU A 182 8.33 17.86 -10.60
N GLY A 183 7.03 18.02 -10.36
CA GLY A 183 6.43 17.80 -9.04
C GLY A 183 6.43 19.03 -8.12
N TYR A 184 6.48 20.23 -8.69
CA TYR A 184 6.47 21.48 -7.93
C TYR A 184 5.14 22.24 -8.09
N TYR A 185 4.73 22.93 -7.03
CA TYR A 185 3.65 23.89 -7.12
C TYR A 185 4.07 25.09 -7.97
N THR A 186 3.12 25.61 -8.72
CA THR A 186 3.28 26.85 -9.49
C THR A 186 2.14 27.80 -9.19
N ASN A 187 2.36 29.11 -9.39
CA ASN A 187 1.29 30.10 -9.26
C ASN A 187 0.10 29.79 -10.18
N ASP A 188 0.38 29.29 -11.38
CA ASP A 188 -0.62 28.92 -12.36
C ASP A 188 -1.46 27.72 -11.89
N LEU A 189 -0.81 26.67 -11.36
CA LEU A 189 -1.51 25.52 -10.78
C LEU A 189 -2.42 25.91 -9.62
N LEU A 190 -1.92 26.76 -8.72
CA LEU A 190 -2.70 27.20 -7.55
C LEU A 190 -3.87 28.10 -7.96
N SER A 191 -3.68 28.99 -8.94
CA SER A 191 -4.76 29.81 -9.52
C SER A 191 -5.81 28.94 -10.21
N TYR A 192 -5.37 28.01 -11.05
CA TYR A 192 -6.25 27.05 -11.69
C TYR A 192 -7.05 26.21 -10.67
N SER A 193 -6.43 25.78 -9.57
CA SER A 193 -7.11 25.00 -8.55
C SER A 193 -8.27 25.77 -7.90
N LYS A 194 -8.12 27.07 -7.68
CA LYS A 194 -9.19 27.94 -7.17
C LYS A 194 -10.34 28.12 -8.16
N GLU A 195 -10.05 28.17 -9.45
CA GLU A 195 -11.05 28.27 -10.51
C GLU A 195 -11.75 26.92 -10.76
N PHE A 196 -11.05 25.81 -10.54
CA PHE A 196 -11.55 24.47 -10.82
C PHE A 196 -12.69 24.06 -9.87
N SER A 197 -12.53 24.30 -8.57
CA SER A 197 -13.53 23.96 -7.55
C SER A 197 -13.32 24.77 -6.27
N ASP A 198 -14.41 25.10 -5.59
CA ASP A 198 -14.42 25.71 -4.25
C ASP A 198 -14.25 24.68 -3.11
N THR A 199 -14.10 23.39 -3.46
CA THR A 199 -13.94 22.28 -2.52
C THR A 199 -12.55 21.66 -2.65
N ALA A 200 -11.85 21.57 -1.54
CA ALA A 200 -10.55 20.90 -1.40
C ALA A 200 -10.65 19.70 -0.44
N ILE A 201 -10.11 18.58 -0.87
CA ILE A 201 -9.84 17.40 -0.01
C ILE A 201 -8.33 17.37 0.21
N VAL A 202 -7.91 17.38 1.47
CA VAL A 202 -6.49 17.32 1.86
C VAL A 202 -6.20 15.97 2.45
N VAL A 203 -5.25 15.22 1.86
CA VAL A 203 -4.87 13.89 2.32
C VAL A 203 -3.57 13.95 3.08
N ILE A 204 -3.61 13.57 4.35
CA ILE A 204 -2.44 13.39 5.20
C ILE A 204 -2.30 11.90 5.49
N GLY A 205 -1.16 11.33 5.19
CA GLY A 205 -0.92 9.91 5.42
C GLY A 205 0.27 9.65 6.32
N ARG A 206 0.12 8.64 7.17
CA ARG A 206 1.20 8.07 7.96
C ARG A 206 1.23 6.58 7.74
N MET A 207 2.41 6.07 7.51
CA MET A 207 2.61 4.65 7.29
C MET A 207 3.36 4.06 8.48
N ALA A 208 2.84 2.97 8.99
CA ALA A 208 3.54 2.13 9.96
C ALA A 208 3.34 0.66 9.57
N GLY A 209 4.22 -0.21 10.02
CA GLY A 209 4.15 -1.62 9.72
C GLY A 209 4.95 -2.45 10.70
N GLU A 210 4.78 -3.75 10.61
CA GLU A 210 5.51 -4.72 11.42
C GLU A 210 7.03 -4.55 11.25
N GLY A 211 7.76 -4.48 12.35
CA GLY A 211 9.20 -4.26 12.34
C GLY A 211 9.65 -2.85 11.97
N MET A 212 8.71 -1.93 11.79
CA MET A 212 8.97 -0.53 11.53
C MET A 212 8.92 0.26 12.83
N ASN A 213 10.03 0.87 13.20
CA ASN A 213 10.00 1.88 14.26
C ASN A 213 9.47 3.18 13.66
N CYS A 214 8.50 3.82 14.30
CA CYS A 214 8.17 5.20 13.96
C CYS A 214 9.41 6.06 14.08
N ASN A 215 9.77 6.75 13.01
CA ASN A 215 10.86 7.69 13.05
C ASN A 215 10.54 8.80 14.06
N THR A 216 11.55 9.23 14.81
CA THR A 216 11.38 10.35 15.76
C THR A 216 11.29 11.68 15.04
N THR A 217 11.62 11.72 13.76
CA THR A 217 11.61 12.92 12.92
C THR A 217 11.04 12.59 11.54
N THR A 218 10.46 13.58 10.87
CA THR A 218 10.11 13.47 9.46
C THR A 218 11.40 13.47 8.63
N GLN A 219 11.87 12.31 8.22
CA GLN A 219 13.10 12.18 7.44
C GLN A 219 12.79 11.99 5.96
N VAL A 220 13.58 12.59 5.10
CA VAL A 220 13.59 12.35 3.67
C VAL A 220 14.88 11.67 3.28
N LYS A 221 14.77 10.65 2.42
CA LYS A 221 15.90 9.88 1.96
C LYS A 221 16.74 10.62 0.90
N GLU A 222 18.04 10.25 0.84
CA GLU A 222 19.00 10.70 -0.16
C GLU A 222 18.43 10.80 -1.58
N GLY A 223 18.65 11.93 -2.19
CA GLY A 223 18.22 12.27 -3.55
C GLY A 223 17.07 13.26 -3.62
N ASN A 224 16.27 13.39 -2.59
CA ASN A 224 15.34 14.48 -2.39
C ASN A 224 15.79 15.32 -1.20
N VAL A 225 16.55 16.26 -1.55
CA VAL A 225 17.04 17.47 -0.86
C VAL A 225 16.49 17.75 0.54
N ASN A 226 17.43 17.78 1.50
CA ASN A 226 17.44 18.60 2.71
C ASN A 226 16.11 18.83 3.45
N ASN A 227 15.52 17.79 3.98
CA ASN A 227 14.26 18.03 4.64
C ASN A 227 14.11 17.21 5.92
N ASP A 228 15.14 17.23 6.74
CA ASP A 228 15.05 16.84 8.12
C ASP A 228 14.33 17.94 8.91
N ASP A 229 13.04 17.76 9.16
CA ASP A 229 12.38 18.54 10.20
C ASP A 229 12.65 17.86 11.53
N SER A 230 13.85 18.06 12.05
CA SER A 230 14.27 17.53 13.35
C SER A 230 13.46 18.10 14.53
N THR A 231 12.59 19.08 14.26
CA THR A 231 11.78 19.75 15.28
C THR A 231 10.43 19.09 15.49
N ARG A 232 10.00 18.21 14.57
CA ARG A 232 8.68 17.56 14.61
C ARG A 232 8.80 16.04 14.60
N HIS A 233 7.98 15.39 15.40
CA HIS A 233 7.84 13.95 15.39
C HIS A 233 7.13 13.47 14.11
N TYR A 234 7.42 12.26 13.65
CA TYR A 234 6.80 11.67 12.44
C TYR A 234 5.27 11.70 12.45
N LEU A 235 4.65 11.54 13.61
CA LEU A 235 3.19 11.58 13.76
C LEU A 235 2.62 12.99 13.79
N GLU A 236 3.44 14.01 13.99
CA GLU A 236 3.00 15.40 13.93
C GLU A 236 2.80 15.85 12.48
N ILE A 237 2.00 16.88 12.29
CA ILE A 237 1.86 17.56 10.99
C ILE A 237 3.19 18.24 10.64
N SER A 238 3.73 17.95 9.46
CA SER A 238 4.98 18.60 9.01
C SER A 238 4.76 20.07 8.67
N THR A 239 5.84 20.83 8.57
CA THR A 239 5.77 22.25 8.21
C THR A 239 5.09 22.46 6.84
N GLU A 240 5.34 21.58 5.88
CA GLU A 240 4.74 21.66 4.54
C GLU A 240 3.27 21.24 4.56
N GLU A 241 2.91 20.22 5.34
CA GLU A 241 1.50 19.84 5.53
C GLU A 241 0.72 20.97 6.21
N GLU A 242 1.30 21.61 7.22
CA GLU A 242 0.69 22.78 7.86
C GLU A 242 0.49 23.94 6.88
N ALA A 243 1.50 24.23 6.04
CA ALA A 243 1.40 25.27 5.02
C ALA A 243 0.30 24.94 3.99
N MET A 244 0.20 23.70 3.55
CA MET A 244 -0.83 23.22 2.64
C MET A 244 -2.24 23.32 3.27
N LEU A 245 -2.40 22.89 4.51
CA LEU A 245 -3.67 22.99 5.24
C LEU A 245 -4.11 24.45 5.39
N ARG A 246 -3.18 25.35 5.74
CA ARG A 246 -3.44 26.78 5.85
C ARG A 246 -3.85 27.37 4.51
N TYR A 247 -3.10 27.06 3.45
CA TYR A 247 -3.44 27.50 2.10
C TYR A 247 -4.86 27.04 1.70
N CYS A 248 -5.19 25.77 1.94
CA CYS A 248 -6.52 25.27 1.62
C CYS A 248 -7.63 25.97 2.43
N GLY A 249 -7.41 26.17 3.73
CA GLY A 249 -8.38 26.87 4.58
C GLY A 249 -8.60 28.33 4.21
N GLU A 250 -7.61 29.00 3.65
CA GLU A 250 -7.70 30.39 3.21
C GLU A 250 -8.31 30.58 1.81
N ASN A 251 -8.22 29.54 0.96
CA ASN A 251 -8.55 29.70 -0.47
C ASN A 251 -9.75 28.87 -0.94
N PHE A 252 -10.26 27.93 -0.16
CA PHE A 252 -11.41 27.11 -0.51
C PHE A 252 -12.54 27.23 0.50
N LYS A 253 -13.76 27.22 0.01
CA LYS A 253 -14.96 27.32 0.83
C LYS A 253 -15.18 26.07 1.69
N ASN A 254 -14.98 24.91 1.09
CA ASN A 254 -15.16 23.61 1.73
C ASN A 254 -13.81 22.90 1.79
N VAL A 255 -13.35 22.57 2.99
CA VAL A 255 -12.09 21.84 3.18
C VAL A 255 -12.36 20.57 3.98
N ILE A 256 -12.00 19.44 3.40
CA ILE A 256 -12.13 18.12 4.02
C ILE A 256 -10.74 17.57 4.24
N VAL A 257 -10.37 17.30 5.48
CA VAL A 257 -9.07 16.69 5.80
C VAL A 257 -9.29 15.19 6.03
N MET A 258 -8.60 14.39 5.23
CA MET A 258 -8.59 12.93 5.35
C MET A 258 -7.27 12.48 5.93
N ILE A 259 -7.33 11.80 7.08
CA ILE A 259 -6.15 11.19 7.71
C ILE A 259 -6.14 9.71 7.33
N ASN A 260 -5.19 9.34 6.49
CA ASN A 260 -4.95 7.96 6.07
C ASN A 260 -3.74 7.43 6.84
N ALA A 261 -3.97 6.86 8.00
CA ALA A 261 -2.94 6.35 8.87
C ALA A 261 -3.26 4.90 9.26
N ALA A 262 -2.23 4.06 9.18
CA ALA A 262 -2.29 2.66 9.59
C ALA A 262 -1.52 2.47 10.92
N ASN A 263 -1.93 3.18 11.96
CA ASN A 263 -1.29 3.12 13.29
C ASN A 263 -2.29 2.65 14.34
#